data_1d7f886b01ec30fc4ad33ac435845ebe
#
_entry.id   1d7f886b01ec30fc4ad33ac435845ebe
#
_cell.length_a   1.000
_cell.length_b   1.000
_cell.length_c   1.000
_cell.angle_alpha   90.00
_cell.angle_beta   90.00
_cell.angle_gamma   90.00
#
_symmetry.space_group_name_H-M   'P 1'
#
loop_
_entity.id
_entity.type
_entity.pdbx_description
1 polymer ?
#
loop_
_entity_poly.entity_id
_entity_poly.type
_entity_poly.pdbx_seq_one_letter_code
_entity_poly.pdbx_strand_id
1 'polypeptide(L)'
;MENMKTIAVIESCDTKFKEAKFISDFIKNEGLNALVINTATGPAPSYNYDISREEIAESYGTPWKEMEPKSKGEKIDYMKDAVAAYVVKLYEEGKIDGIISVGGLQNTVMAANAMQKLPIGFPKVMATTVASGTRKFDLVVGDKDITVMPAICDFTGLNIVTRQVISNACACCVGMVKCAGQVLTKGDKPVVAVTLMGVTNTGAVAAVEELEKMGLEVIGFHATGVGGATMEDMAANGLVDGCLLYTSD
;
A
#
# COMPACT_ATOMS: atom_id res chain seq x y z
N MET A 1 -5.91 25.56 -12.53
CA MET A 1 -6.65 24.30 -12.77
C MET A 1 -6.07 23.32 -11.79
N GLU A 2 -6.84 22.82 -10.83
CA GLU A 2 -6.38 21.73 -9.96
C GLU A 2 -6.01 20.53 -10.83
N ASN A 3 -4.85 19.97 -10.60
CA ASN A 3 -4.38 18.81 -11.33
C ASN A 3 -5.29 17.63 -10.96
N MET A 4 -5.85 16.93 -11.95
CA MET A 4 -6.76 15.80 -11.70
C MET A 4 -5.99 14.71 -10.95
N LYS A 5 -6.50 14.28 -9.79
CA LYS A 5 -5.87 13.24 -8.96
C LYS A 5 -5.78 11.91 -9.70
N THR A 6 -4.70 11.17 -9.46
CA THR A 6 -4.34 9.94 -10.18
C THR A 6 -4.23 8.75 -9.22
N ILE A 7 -4.90 7.65 -9.55
CA ILE A 7 -4.77 6.38 -8.84
C ILE A 7 -3.91 5.41 -9.66
N ALA A 8 -2.82 4.92 -9.07
CA ALA A 8 -2.00 3.86 -9.64
C ALA A 8 -2.74 2.51 -9.51
N VAL A 9 -2.85 1.79 -10.61
CA VAL A 9 -3.48 0.47 -10.70
C VAL A 9 -2.40 -0.55 -10.99
N ILE A 10 -1.99 -1.33 -9.98
CA ILE A 10 -0.94 -2.34 -10.11
C ILE A 10 -1.57 -3.68 -10.49
N GLU A 11 -1.32 -4.16 -11.71
CA GLU A 11 -1.90 -5.40 -12.20
C GLU A 11 -0.96 -6.21 -13.09
N SER A 12 -1.05 -7.54 -12.96
CA SER A 12 -0.41 -8.47 -13.90
C SER A 12 -1.23 -8.59 -15.17
N CYS A 13 -0.99 -7.69 -16.13
CA CYS A 13 -1.82 -7.53 -17.33
C CYS A 13 -1.78 -8.72 -18.32
N ASP A 14 -0.91 -9.71 -18.11
CA ASP A 14 -0.92 -10.99 -18.84
C ASP A 14 -2.11 -11.87 -18.45
N THR A 15 -2.56 -11.81 -17.20
CA THR A 15 -3.64 -12.64 -16.66
C THR A 15 -4.84 -11.87 -16.15
N LYS A 16 -4.65 -10.59 -15.79
CA LYS A 16 -5.65 -9.73 -15.13
C LYS A 16 -6.01 -8.47 -15.94
N PHE A 17 -5.85 -8.52 -17.26
CA PHE A 17 -6.14 -7.36 -18.12
C PHE A 17 -7.62 -6.91 -18.09
N LYS A 18 -8.57 -7.84 -17.86
CA LYS A 18 -9.99 -7.51 -17.75
C LYS A 18 -10.29 -6.77 -16.47
N GLU A 19 -9.69 -7.22 -15.38
CA GLU A 19 -9.76 -6.59 -14.06
C GLU A 19 -9.11 -5.20 -14.11
N ALA A 20 -7.89 -5.08 -14.66
CA ALA A 20 -7.19 -3.81 -14.84
C ALA A 20 -8.03 -2.79 -15.62
N LYS A 21 -8.64 -3.25 -16.74
CA LYS A 21 -9.53 -2.39 -17.52
C LYS A 21 -10.76 -1.94 -16.72
N PHE A 22 -11.40 -2.85 -16.00
CA PHE A 22 -12.58 -2.55 -15.19
C PHE A 22 -12.26 -1.52 -14.10
N ILE A 23 -11.13 -1.67 -13.41
CA ILE A 23 -10.65 -0.72 -12.40
C ILE A 23 -10.37 0.64 -13.03
N SER A 24 -9.64 0.66 -14.15
CA SER A 24 -9.33 1.91 -14.87
C SER A 24 -10.58 2.65 -15.33
N ASP A 25 -11.54 1.93 -15.91
CA ASP A 25 -12.82 2.51 -16.34
C ASP A 25 -13.62 3.07 -15.16
N PHE A 26 -13.66 2.33 -14.03
CA PHE A 26 -14.34 2.79 -12.80
C PHE A 26 -13.74 4.10 -12.29
N ILE A 27 -12.43 4.16 -12.15
CA ILE A 27 -11.71 5.35 -11.65
C ILE A 27 -11.96 6.55 -12.57
N LYS A 28 -11.89 6.35 -13.89
CA LYS A 28 -12.12 7.42 -14.88
C LYS A 28 -13.57 7.91 -14.85
N ASN A 29 -14.54 7.01 -14.68
CA ASN A 29 -15.96 7.39 -14.55
C ASN A 29 -16.23 8.21 -13.27
N GLU A 30 -15.39 8.04 -12.25
CA GLU A 30 -15.45 8.85 -11.03
C GLU A 30 -14.70 10.20 -11.15
N GLY A 31 -14.21 10.56 -12.33
CA GLY A 31 -13.54 11.83 -12.60
C GLY A 31 -12.11 11.91 -12.08
N LEU A 32 -11.42 10.78 -11.97
CA LEU A 32 -10.00 10.69 -11.62
C LEU A 32 -9.19 10.06 -12.75
N ASN A 33 -7.89 10.25 -12.75
CA ASN A 33 -6.97 9.54 -13.63
C ASN A 33 -6.66 8.15 -13.08
N ALA A 34 -6.58 7.16 -13.97
CA ALA A 34 -6.07 5.84 -13.68
C ALA A 34 -4.74 5.63 -14.41
N LEU A 35 -3.69 5.30 -13.69
CA LEU A 35 -2.36 4.98 -14.20
C LEU A 35 -2.13 3.47 -14.06
N VAL A 36 -2.28 2.72 -15.15
CA VAL A 36 -2.15 1.26 -15.13
C VAL A 36 -0.69 0.85 -15.26
N ILE A 37 -0.19 0.19 -14.22
CA ILE A 37 1.18 -0.30 -14.09
C ILE A 37 1.19 -1.81 -14.31
N ASN A 38 1.82 -2.25 -15.40
CA ASN A 38 1.91 -3.66 -15.75
C ASN A 38 3.04 -4.37 -15.01
N THR A 39 2.70 -5.33 -14.17
CA THR A 39 3.65 -6.16 -13.40
C THR A 39 3.77 -7.59 -13.92
N ALA A 40 3.32 -7.85 -15.14
CA ALA A 40 3.30 -9.19 -15.72
C ALA A 40 4.70 -9.81 -15.82
N THR A 41 4.85 -11.06 -15.36
CA THR A 41 6.07 -11.86 -15.49
C THR A 41 5.94 -12.96 -16.55
N GLY A 42 4.75 -13.16 -17.08
CA GLY A 42 4.41 -14.10 -18.15
C GLY A 42 4.56 -13.52 -19.57
N PRO A 43 3.87 -14.09 -20.55
CA PRO A 43 3.86 -13.58 -21.93
C PRO A 43 3.44 -12.13 -22.03
N ALA A 44 3.76 -11.49 -23.16
CA ALA A 44 3.35 -10.11 -23.40
C ALA A 44 1.82 -9.97 -23.28
N PRO A 45 1.31 -9.01 -22.51
CA PRO A 45 -0.12 -8.81 -22.33
C PRO A 45 -0.76 -8.24 -23.61
N SER A 46 -2.04 -8.55 -23.79
CA SER A 46 -2.87 -8.03 -24.89
C SER A 46 -3.61 -6.73 -24.55
N TYR A 47 -3.27 -6.09 -23.44
CA TYR A 47 -3.94 -4.90 -22.93
C TYR A 47 -3.00 -3.67 -22.96
N ASN A 48 -3.55 -2.52 -23.30
CA ASN A 48 -2.82 -1.25 -23.20
C ASN A 48 -2.73 -0.82 -21.73
N TYR A 49 -1.52 -0.71 -21.25
CA TYR A 49 -1.14 -0.19 -19.94
C TYR A 49 -0.37 1.13 -20.14
N ASP A 50 -0.29 1.93 -19.08
CA ASP A 50 0.39 3.22 -19.15
C ASP A 50 1.90 3.06 -18.88
N ILE A 51 2.26 2.13 -17.98
CA ILE A 51 3.65 1.83 -17.61
C ILE A 51 3.93 0.35 -17.85
N SER A 52 4.95 0.09 -18.66
CA SER A 52 5.36 -1.27 -19.02
C SER A 52 6.27 -1.90 -17.96
N ARG A 53 6.24 -3.24 -17.88
CA ARG A 53 7.23 -3.98 -17.08
C ARG A 53 8.66 -3.78 -17.57
N GLU A 54 8.83 -3.56 -18.87
CA GLU A 54 10.09 -3.27 -19.52
C GLU A 54 10.67 -1.96 -18.97
N GLU A 55 9.87 -0.91 -18.91
CA GLU A 55 10.22 0.39 -18.33
C GLU A 55 10.57 0.28 -16.85
N ILE A 56 9.77 -0.47 -16.07
CA ILE A 56 10.00 -0.71 -14.65
C ILE A 56 11.33 -1.44 -14.44
N ALA A 57 11.56 -2.52 -15.18
CA ALA A 57 12.76 -3.33 -15.05
C ALA A 57 14.03 -2.54 -15.42
N GLU A 58 13.97 -1.78 -16.52
CA GLU A 58 15.07 -0.93 -16.95
C GLU A 58 15.36 0.18 -15.94
N SER A 59 14.34 0.81 -15.37
CA SER A 59 14.51 1.84 -14.34
C SER A 59 15.15 1.32 -13.05
N TYR A 60 15.01 0.03 -12.76
CA TYR A 60 15.59 -0.64 -11.60
C TYR A 60 17.00 -1.19 -11.88
N GLY A 61 17.44 -1.14 -13.14
CA GLY A 61 18.83 -1.40 -13.53
C GLY A 61 19.08 -2.66 -14.37
N THR A 62 18.05 -3.48 -14.65
CA THR A 62 18.18 -4.66 -15.52
C THR A 62 17.09 -4.65 -16.59
N PRO A 63 17.43 -4.54 -17.88
CA PRO A 63 16.45 -4.61 -18.95
C PRO A 63 15.63 -5.90 -18.90
N TRP A 64 14.32 -5.82 -19.18
CA TRP A 64 13.43 -6.99 -19.14
C TRP A 64 13.92 -8.15 -20.01
N LYS A 65 14.55 -7.85 -21.13
CA LYS A 65 15.14 -8.86 -22.04
C LYS A 65 16.13 -9.80 -21.33
N GLU A 66 16.84 -9.31 -20.31
CA GLU A 66 17.77 -10.12 -19.51
C GLU A 66 17.02 -10.93 -18.43
N MET A 67 15.87 -10.44 -18.00
CA MET A 67 14.98 -11.13 -17.05
C MET A 67 14.14 -12.21 -17.74
N GLU A 68 13.84 -12.06 -19.02
CA GLU A 68 12.93 -12.94 -19.76
C GLU A 68 13.31 -14.43 -19.68
N PRO A 69 14.60 -14.84 -19.82
CA PRO A 69 15.02 -16.25 -19.72
C PRO A 69 15.07 -16.78 -18.27
N LYS A 70 14.92 -15.92 -17.28
CA LYS A 70 14.98 -16.32 -15.86
C LYS A 70 13.77 -17.14 -15.43
N SER A 71 13.94 -17.89 -14.36
CA SER A 71 12.83 -18.64 -13.75
C SER A 71 11.69 -17.71 -13.31
N LYS A 72 10.49 -18.26 -13.15
CA LYS A 72 9.33 -17.50 -12.68
C LYS A 72 9.58 -16.87 -11.31
N GLY A 73 10.26 -17.58 -10.39
CA GLY A 73 10.60 -17.09 -9.06
C GLY A 73 11.52 -15.86 -9.15
N GLU A 74 12.62 -15.98 -9.88
CA GLU A 74 13.58 -14.87 -10.06
C GLU A 74 12.92 -13.62 -10.67
N LYS A 75 12.02 -13.81 -11.65
CA LYS A 75 11.25 -12.69 -12.23
C LYS A 75 10.33 -12.02 -11.22
N ILE A 76 9.66 -12.81 -10.38
CA ILE A 76 8.77 -12.28 -9.33
C ILE A 76 9.57 -11.51 -8.29
N ASP A 77 10.67 -12.07 -7.81
CA ASP A 77 11.52 -11.43 -6.79
C ASP A 77 12.11 -10.11 -7.32
N TYR A 78 12.61 -10.10 -8.54
CA TYR A 78 13.12 -8.89 -9.17
C TYR A 78 12.02 -7.83 -9.35
N MET A 79 10.90 -8.20 -9.96
CA MET A 79 9.80 -7.27 -10.23
C MET A 79 9.13 -6.75 -8.96
N LYS A 80 9.08 -7.53 -7.90
CA LYS A 80 8.58 -7.09 -6.60
C LYS A 80 9.32 -5.83 -6.11
N ASP A 81 10.64 -5.84 -6.18
CA ASP A 81 11.46 -4.72 -5.72
C ASP A 81 11.51 -3.58 -6.76
N ALA A 82 11.55 -3.90 -8.04
CA ALA A 82 11.50 -2.93 -9.13
C ALA A 82 10.19 -2.12 -9.14
N VAL A 83 9.04 -2.79 -8.98
CA VAL A 83 7.72 -2.14 -8.87
C VAL A 83 7.65 -1.24 -7.64
N ALA A 84 8.16 -1.70 -6.49
CA ALA A 84 8.18 -0.90 -5.28
C ALA A 84 9.01 0.39 -5.46
N ALA A 85 10.21 0.28 -6.01
CA ALA A 85 11.07 1.44 -6.29
C ALA A 85 10.41 2.41 -7.29
N TYR A 86 9.77 1.87 -8.34
CA TYR A 86 9.10 2.68 -9.35
C TYR A 86 7.88 3.43 -8.78
N VAL A 87 7.09 2.78 -7.93
CA VAL A 87 5.93 3.38 -7.26
C VAL A 87 6.36 4.49 -6.29
N VAL A 88 7.43 4.27 -5.51
CA VAL A 88 8.00 5.32 -4.65
C VAL A 88 8.41 6.54 -5.46
N LYS A 89 9.10 6.34 -6.59
CA LYS A 89 9.45 7.43 -7.51
C LYS A 89 8.23 8.19 -8.01
N LEU A 90 7.15 7.50 -8.42
CA LEU A 90 5.91 8.14 -8.85
C LEU A 90 5.26 8.97 -7.74
N TYR A 91 5.31 8.47 -6.50
CA TYR A 91 4.83 9.20 -5.33
C TYR A 91 5.66 10.46 -5.06
N GLU A 92 6.99 10.35 -5.04
CA GLU A 92 7.90 11.48 -4.80
C GLU A 92 7.80 12.57 -5.88
N GLU A 93 7.51 12.16 -7.12
CA GLU A 93 7.26 13.08 -8.24
C GLU A 93 5.83 13.68 -8.23
N GLY A 94 4.99 13.32 -7.25
CA GLY A 94 3.60 13.79 -7.15
C GLY A 94 2.70 13.33 -8.29
N LYS A 95 3.01 12.18 -8.91
CA LYS A 95 2.28 11.64 -10.06
C LYS A 95 1.12 10.74 -9.68
N ILE A 96 1.04 10.31 -8.42
CA ILE A 96 -0.03 9.45 -7.91
C ILE A 96 -0.54 9.97 -6.57
N ASP A 97 -1.85 9.85 -6.34
CA ASP A 97 -2.57 10.25 -5.13
C ASP A 97 -3.19 9.06 -4.39
N GLY A 98 -3.10 7.87 -4.96
CA GLY A 98 -3.60 6.63 -4.38
C GLY A 98 -3.13 5.43 -5.17
N ILE A 99 -3.28 4.24 -4.58
CA ILE A 99 -2.85 2.98 -5.17
C ILE A 99 -3.87 1.87 -4.91
N ILE A 100 -4.17 1.11 -5.94
CA ILE A 100 -5.07 -0.04 -5.87
C ILE A 100 -4.50 -1.24 -6.60
N SER A 101 -4.76 -2.44 -6.09
CA SER A 101 -4.49 -3.68 -6.79
C SER A 101 -5.52 -4.75 -6.44
N VAL A 102 -5.80 -5.66 -7.37
CA VAL A 102 -6.64 -6.83 -7.11
C VAL A 102 -5.95 -8.09 -7.63
N GLY A 103 -6.08 -9.22 -6.93
CA GLY A 103 -5.52 -10.45 -7.48
C GLY A 103 -5.25 -11.59 -6.50
N GLY A 104 -4.52 -12.57 -7.02
CA GLY A 104 -3.99 -13.70 -6.28
C GLY A 104 -2.62 -13.43 -5.67
N LEU A 105 -1.97 -14.48 -5.17
CA LEU A 105 -0.74 -14.38 -4.38
C LEU A 105 0.37 -13.56 -5.06
N GLN A 106 0.67 -13.82 -6.34
CA GLN A 106 1.77 -13.15 -7.04
C GLN A 106 1.55 -11.63 -7.12
N ASN A 107 0.36 -11.21 -7.57
CA ASN A 107 0.03 -9.80 -7.69
C ASN A 107 -0.02 -9.12 -6.32
N THR A 108 -0.56 -9.83 -5.31
CA THR A 108 -0.60 -9.35 -3.92
C THR A 108 0.80 -9.08 -3.38
N VAL A 109 1.75 -9.98 -3.57
CA VAL A 109 3.13 -9.80 -3.08
C VAL A 109 3.80 -8.58 -3.72
N MET A 110 3.64 -8.40 -5.03
CA MET A 110 4.23 -7.24 -5.73
C MET A 110 3.60 -5.93 -5.28
N ALA A 111 2.27 -5.86 -5.27
CA ALA A 111 1.56 -4.65 -4.92
C ALA A 111 1.69 -4.31 -3.42
N ALA A 112 1.65 -5.31 -2.53
CA ALA A 112 1.85 -5.11 -1.10
C ALA A 112 3.24 -4.54 -0.79
N ASN A 113 4.29 -5.08 -1.42
CA ASN A 113 5.65 -4.55 -1.25
C ASN A 113 5.74 -3.06 -1.67
N ALA A 114 5.10 -2.68 -2.76
CA ALA A 114 5.02 -1.29 -3.18
C ALA A 114 4.21 -0.43 -2.20
N MET A 115 3.04 -0.89 -1.76
CA MET A 115 2.17 -0.19 -0.80
C MET A 115 2.85 0.02 0.55
N GLN A 116 3.65 -0.95 1.01
CA GLN A 116 4.39 -0.87 2.27
C GLN A 116 5.53 0.17 2.25
N LYS A 117 5.98 0.60 1.08
CA LYS A 117 6.98 1.69 0.94
C LYS A 117 6.38 3.08 0.91
N LEU A 118 5.06 3.19 0.78
CA LEU A 118 4.36 4.46 0.78
C LEU A 118 4.05 4.92 2.21
N PRO A 119 3.97 6.24 2.45
CA PRO A 119 3.77 6.78 3.80
C PRO A 119 2.39 6.43 4.37
N ILE A 120 2.28 6.50 5.70
CA ILE A 120 1.01 6.42 6.42
C ILE A 120 0.10 7.56 5.96
N GLY A 121 -1.20 7.28 5.79
CA GLY A 121 -2.20 8.22 5.29
C GLY A 121 -2.35 8.25 3.77
N PHE A 122 -1.34 7.78 2.99
CA PHE A 122 -1.51 7.64 1.55
C PHE A 122 -2.56 6.56 1.22
N PRO A 123 -3.56 6.84 0.34
CA PRO A 123 -4.61 5.88 0.00
C PRO A 123 -4.08 4.57 -0.61
N LYS A 124 -4.23 3.44 0.10
CA LYS A 124 -3.75 2.10 -0.30
C LYS A 124 -4.87 1.08 -0.15
N VAL A 125 -5.28 0.46 -1.26
CA VAL A 125 -6.35 -0.55 -1.26
C VAL A 125 -5.93 -1.81 -2.00
N MET A 126 -6.10 -2.96 -1.35
CA MET A 126 -5.78 -4.28 -1.89
C MET A 126 -6.98 -5.22 -1.79
N ALA A 127 -7.53 -5.69 -2.91
CA ALA A 127 -8.48 -6.79 -2.91
C ALA A 127 -7.76 -8.09 -3.30
N THR A 128 -7.76 -9.09 -2.41
CA THR A 128 -6.90 -10.25 -2.58
C THR A 128 -7.52 -11.56 -2.13
N THR A 129 -7.20 -12.65 -2.86
CA THR A 129 -7.52 -14.01 -2.46
C THR A 129 -6.71 -14.49 -1.25
N VAL A 130 -5.60 -13.81 -0.94
CA VAL A 130 -4.76 -14.14 0.22
C VAL A 130 -5.46 -13.75 1.52
N ALA A 131 -6.31 -12.72 1.51
CA ALA A 131 -7.09 -12.26 2.64
C ALA A 131 -8.34 -13.14 2.88
N SER A 132 -8.19 -14.44 2.99
CA SER A 132 -9.31 -15.38 3.18
C SER A 132 -9.04 -16.42 4.25
N GLY A 133 -10.10 -16.82 4.99
CA GLY A 133 -10.06 -17.88 5.99
C GLY A 133 -9.13 -17.56 7.16
N THR A 134 -8.25 -18.50 7.50
CA THR A 134 -7.32 -18.41 8.64
C THR A 134 -5.96 -17.80 8.28
N ARG A 135 -5.80 -17.27 7.06
CA ARG A 135 -4.53 -16.68 6.64
C ARG A 135 -4.29 -15.34 7.32
N LYS A 136 -3.05 -15.12 7.73
CA LYS A 136 -2.63 -13.88 8.37
C LYS A 136 -2.42 -12.78 7.32
N PHE A 137 -2.76 -11.55 7.68
CA PHE A 137 -2.58 -10.37 6.84
C PHE A 137 -1.15 -9.82 6.84
N ASP A 138 -0.27 -10.35 7.65
CA ASP A 138 1.10 -9.88 7.91
C ASP A 138 1.88 -9.64 6.60
N LEU A 139 1.75 -10.54 5.64
CA LEU A 139 2.43 -10.43 4.34
C LEU A 139 1.92 -9.26 3.48
N VAL A 140 0.70 -8.79 3.73
CA VAL A 140 0.06 -7.72 2.95
C VAL A 140 0.24 -6.39 3.63
N VAL A 141 -0.10 -6.32 4.91
CA VAL A 141 -0.22 -5.05 5.66
C VAL A 141 1.13 -4.60 6.20
N GLY A 142 1.94 -5.51 6.74
CA GLY A 142 3.15 -5.17 7.44
C GLY A 142 2.85 -4.22 8.61
N ASP A 143 3.52 -3.09 8.63
CA ASP A 143 3.36 -1.97 9.58
C ASP A 143 2.60 -0.77 8.99
N LYS A 144 1.93 -0.94 7.86
CA LYS A 144 1.25 0.14 7.12
C LYS A 144 -0.27 0.02 7.15
N ASP A 145 -0.92 1.15 6.96
CA ASP A 145 -2.38 1.34 6.91
C ASP A 145 -2.99 0.91 5.56
N ILE A 146 -2.73 -0.32 5.13
CA ILE A 146 -3.28 -0.85 3.89
C ILE A 146 -4.70 -1.38 4.13
N THR A 147 -5.68 -0.86 3.38
CA THR A 147 -7.04 -1.41 3.39
C THR A 147 -7.09 -2.70 2.61
N VAL A 148 -7.37 -3.81 3.27
CA VAL A 148 -7.42 -5.14 2.66
C VAL A 148 -8.85 -5.64 2.57
N MET A 149 -9.26 -6.04 1.36
CA MET A 149 -10.57 -6.58 1.07
C MET A 149 -10.47 -8.05 0.62
N PRO A 150 -11.18 -8.99 1.27
CA PRO A 150 -11.23 -10.38 0.81
C PRO A 150 -11.88 -10.51 -0.57
N ALA A 151 -11.27 -11.29 -1.45
CA ALA A 151 -11.76 -11.51 -2.81
C ALA A 151 -13.05 -12.35 -2.89
N ILE A 152 -13.39 -13.10 -1.85
CA ILE A 152 -14.54 -14.02 -1.76
C ILE A 152 -14.41 -15.22 -2.70
N CYS A 153 -14.01 -15.00 -3.96
CA CYS A 153 -13.72 -16.04 -4.94
C CYS A 153 -12.43 -15.71 -5.70
N ASP A 154 -11.99 -16.62 -6.53
CA ASP A 154 -10.77 -16.39 -7.34
C ASP A 154 -11.01 -15.38 -8.46
N PHE A 155 -10.03 -14.54 -8.73
CA PHE A 155 -10.07 -13.57 -9.83
C PHE A 155 -9.73 -14.27 -11.15
N THR A 156 -10.69 -14.97 -11.73
CA THR A 156 -10.59 -15.66 -13.04
C THR A 156 -11.41 -14.94 -14.11
N GLY A 157 -11.34 -13.62 -14.13
CA GLY A 157 -12.15 -12.76 -14.99
C GLY A 157 -13.31 -12.10 -14.24
N LEU A 158 -14.12 -11.36 -14.99
CA LEU A 158 -15.22 -10.56 -14.44
C LEU A 158 -16.54 -11.37 -14.40
N ASN A 159 -16.95 -11.74 -13.20
CA ASN A 159 -18.24 -12.34 -12.91
C ASN A 159 -19.03 -11.48 -11.91
N ILE A 160 -20.21 -11.93 -11.47
CA ILE A 160 -21.07 -11.15 -10.55
C ILE A 160 -20.40 -10.85 -9.20
N VAL A 161 -19.56 -11.77 -8.69
CA VAL A 161 -18.85 -11.61 -7.41
C VAL A 161 -17.64 -10.72 -7.58
N THR A 162 -16.78 -11.03 -8.56
CA THR A 162 -15.55 -10.26 -8.80
C THR A 162 -15.84 -8.82 -9.17
N ARG A 163 -16.87 -8.55 -9.99
CA ARG A 163 -17.32 -7.17 -10.29
C ARG A 163 -17.70 -6.41 -9.04
N GLN A 164 -18.48 -7.04 -8.14
CA GLN A 164 -18.90 -6.37 -6.91
C GLN A 164 -17.73 -6.08 -5.98
N VAL A 165 -16.84 -7.06 -5.78
CA VAL A 165 -15.65 -6.89 -4.93
C VAL A 165 -14.73 -5.80 -5.48
N ILE A 166 -14.44 -5.83 -6.78
CA ILE A 166 -13.61 -4.82 -7.44
C ILE A 166 -14.26 -3.44 -7.35
N SER A 167 -15.58 -3.33 -7.60
CA SER A 167 -16.29 -2.06 -7.46
C SER A 167 -16.20 -1.49 -6.05
N ASN A 168 -16.36 -2.33 -5.02
CA ASN A 168 -16.21 -1.91 -3.63
C ASN A 168 -14.78 -1.43 -3.33
N ALA A 169 -13.76 -2.14 -3.81
CA ALA A 169 -12.37 -1.75 -3.65
C ALA A 169 -12.06 -0.43 -4.37
N CYS A 170 -12.56 -0.26 -5.59
CA CYS A 170 -12.44 0.99 -6.34
C CYS A 170 -13.12 2.16 -5.62
N ALA A 171 -14.37 1.97 -5.15
CA ALA A 171 -15.11 2.99 -4.41
C ALA A 171 -14.39 3.41 -3.13
N CYS A 172 -13.80 2.42 -2.41
CA CYS A 172 -12.97 2.69 -1.23
C CYS A 172 -11.77 3.57 -1.59
N CYS A 173 -10.97 3.18 -2.59
CA CYS A 173 -9.79 3.92 -3.02
C CYS A 173 -10.13 5.33 -3.53
N VAL A 174 -11.15 5.43 -4.37
CA VAL A 174 -11.65 6.72 -4.89
C VAL A 174 -12.14 7.62 -3.76
N GLY A 175 -12.89 7.07 -2.79
CA GLY A 175 -13.35 7.82 -1.62
C GLY A 175 -12.18 8.33 -0.77
N MET A 176 -11.17 7.50 -0.51
CA MET A 176 -9.98 7.91 0.22
C MET A 176 -9.24 9.05 -0.52
N VAL A 177 -9.04 8.91 -1.84
CA VAL A 177 -8.37 9.93 -2.65
C VAL A 177 -9.15 11.25 -2.71
N LYS A 178 -10.49 11.19 -2.86
CA LYS A 178 -11.33 12.40 -2.95
C LYS A 178 -11.53 13.08 -1.60
N CYS A 179 -11.73 12.30 -0.52
CA CYS A 179 -12.25 12.82 0.75
C CYS A 179 -11.20 12.94 1.85
N ALA A 180 -10.18 12.10 1.84
CA ALA A 180 -9.17 12.07 2.91
C ALA A 180 -7.77 12.36 2.38
N GLY A 181 -7.28 11.62 1.46
CA GLY A 181 -6.07 11.70 0.62
C GLY A 181 -4.91 12.59 1.03
N GLN A 182 -4.71 12.77 2.33
CA GLN A 182 -3.57 13.53 2.86
C GLN A 182 -2.65 12.58 3.62
N VAL A 183 -1.39 12.63 3.25
CA VAL A 183 -0.33 11.96 4.00
C VAL A 183 -0.30 12.55 5.41
N LEU A 184 -0.06 11.69 6.39
CA LEU A 184 0.07 12.10 7.77
C LEU A 184 1.18 13.15 7.88
N THR A 185 0.81 14.32 8.37
CA THR A 185 1.73 15.43 8.63
C THR A 185 1.62 15.83 10.10
N LYS A 186 2.74 16.23 10.65
CA LYS A 186 2.81 16.72 12.02
C LYS A 186 2.07 18.05 12.15
N GLY A 187 1.25 18.19 13.21
CA GLY A 187 0.63 19.44 13.60
C GLY A 187 1.59 20.38 14.31
N ASP A 188 1.05 21.43 14.94
CA ASP A 188 1.83 22.45 15.66
C ASP A 188 2.38 21.96 17.01
N LYS A 189 1.85 20.87 17.56
CA LYS A 189 2.28 20.32 18.84
C LYS A 189 3.45 19.35 18.64
N PRO A 190 4.43 19.34 19.56
CA PRO A 190 5.41 18.28 19.59
C PRO A 190 4.74 16.92 19.86
N VAL A 191 5.17 15.89 19.15
CA VAL A 191 4.59 14.55 19.19
C VAL A 191 5.50 13.61 19.97
N VAL A 192 4.93 12.91 20.95
CA VAL A 192 5.64 11.90 21.75
C VAL A 192 5.01 10.53 21.54
N ALA A 193 5.81 9.56 21.13
CA ALA A 193 5.41 8.16 21.05
C ALA A 193 5.60 7.49 22.41
N VAL A 194 4.61 6.72 22.86
CA VAL A 194 4.66 5.98 24.12
C VAL A 194 4.37 4.50 23.82
N THR A 195 5.27 3.62 24.29
CA THR A 195 5.00 2.17 24.19
C THR A 195 4.10 1.71 25.34
N LEU A 196 3.07 0.94 24.99
CA LEU A 196 2.09 0.38 25.90
C LEU A 196 2.22 -1.15 25.98
N MET A 197 2.30 -1.70 27.19
CA MET A 197 2.21 -3.15 27.43
C MET A 197 1.29 -3.42 28.61
N GLY A 198 0.58 -4.54 28.62
CA GLY A 198 -0.43 -4.85 29.63
C GLY A 198 0.02 -4.65 31.09
N VAL A 199 1.23 -5.08 31.45
CA VAL A 199 1.80 -4.96 32.80
C VAL A 199 2.24 -3.54 33.17
N THR A 200 2.57 -2.69 32.19
CA THR A 200 3.03 -1.29 32.41
C THR A 200 1.94 -0.26 32.15
N ASN A 201 0.74 -0.70 31.79
CA ASN A 201 -0.32 0.17 31.28
C ASN A 201 -0.71 1.28 32.28
N THR A 202 -0.75 0.99 33.58
CA THR A 202 -1.13 2.00 34.59
C THR A 202 -0.12 3.16 34.64
N GLY A 203 1.16 2.87 34.61
CA GLY A 203 2.21 3.89 34.59
C GLY A 203 2.27 4.64 33.27
N ALA A 204 2.06 3.92 32.15
CA ALA A 204 2.05 4.53 30.82
C ALA A 204 0.86 5.50 30.66
N VAL A 205 -0.33 5.13 31.11
CA VAL A 205 -1.52 6.01 31.08
C VAL A 205 -1.29 7.27 31.89
N ALA A 206 -0.74 7.17 33.13
CA ALA A 206 -0.40 8.34 33.93
C ALA A 206 0.64 9.23 33.22
N ALA A 207 1.63 8.64 32.56
CA ALA A 207 2.60 9.43 31.82
C ALA A 207 1.96 10.13 30.60
N VAL A 208 1.05 9.49 29.89
CA VAL A 208 0.28 10.10 28.78
C VAL A 208 -0.49 11.32 29.29
N GLU A 209 -1.22 11.20 30.40
CA GLU A 209 -1.98 12.29 30.97
C GLU A 209 -1.10 13.52 31.36
N GLU A 210 0.10 13.29 31.90
CA GLU A 210 1.02 14.38 32.23
C GLU A 210 1.63 15.01 30.97
N LEU A 211 2.00 14.21 29.96
CA LEU A 211 2.51 14.74 28.68
C LEU A 211 1.46 15.60 27.96
N GLU A 212 0.21 15.15 27.95
CA GLU A 212 -0.91 15.93 27.38
C GLU A 212 -1.15 17.26 28.13
N LYS A 213 -1.08 17.26 29.48
CA LYS A 213 -1.14 18.48 30.28
C LYS A 213 -0.01 19.46 29.97
N MET A 214 1.14 18.93 29.55
CA MET A 214 2.28 19.76 29.10
C MET A 214 2.09 20.32 27.68
N GLY A 215 0.98 20.00 27.01
CA GLY A 215 0.64 20.49 25.67
C GLY A 215 1.23 19.64 24.54
N LEU A 216 1.72 18.46 24.84
CA LEU A 216 2.24 17.52 23.83
C LEU A 216 1.11 16.70 23.21
N GLU A 217 1.29 16.26 21.96
CA GLU A 217 0.47 15.23 21.35
C GLU A 217 1.09 13.86 21.63
N VAL A 218 0.30 12.91 22.13
CA VAL A 218 0.82 11.61 22.54
C VAL A 218 0.22 10.50 21.68
N ILE A 219 1.09 9.67 21.13
CA ILE A 219 0.70 8.49 20.32
C ILE A 219 1.11 7.23 21.07
N GLY A 220 0.11 6.42 21.45
CA GLY A 220 0.34 5.14 22.12
C GLY A 220 0.55 4.01 21.12
N PHE A 221 1.63 3.25 21.27
CA PHE A 221 1.93 2.05 20.45
C PHE A 221 1.94 0.81 21.32
N HIS A 222 1.20 -0.22 20.92
CA HIS A 222 1.29 -1.50 21.60
C HIS A 222 2.63 -2.17 21.29
N ALA A 223 3.46 -2.39 22.31
CA ALA A 223 4.86 -2.83 22.16
C ALA A 223 5.01 -4.32 21.76
N THR A 224 4.14 -4.83 20.89
CA THR A 224 4.18 -6.20 20.39
C THR A 224 4.34 -6.19 18.87
N GLY A 225 5.58 -6.33 18.39
CA GLY A 225 5.88 -6.51 16.98
C GLY A 225 5.53 -5.29 16.11
N VAL A 226 4.38 -5.29 15.46
CA VAL A 226 3.97 -4.27 14.49
C VAL A 226 3.94 -2.85 15.09
N GLY A 227 3.44 -2.68 16.32
CA GLY A 227 3.37 -1.36 16.95
C GLY A 227 4.74 -0.73 17.17
N GLY A 228 5.74 -1.51 17.55
CA GLY A 228 7.12 -1.04 17.66
C GLY A 228 7.70 -0.62 16.32
N ALA A 229 7.54 -1.46 15.28
CA ALA A 229 8.01 -1.16 13.93
C ALA A 229 7.35 0.12 13.34
N THR A 230 6.04 0.29 13.55
CA THR A 230 5.33 1.51 13.13
C THR A 230 5.87 2.75 13.85
N MET A 231 6.14 2.65 15.14
CA MET A 231 6.73 3.76 15.92
C MET A 231 8.13 4.13 15.40
N GLU A 232 8.96 3.14 15.12
CA GLU A 232 10.30 3.34 14.55
C GLU A 232 10.22 4.01 13.17
N ASP A 233 9.32 3.55 12.30
CA ASP A 233 9.09 4.14 10.98
C ASP A 233 8.63 5.61 11.09
N MET A 234 7.69 5.91 12.00
CA MET A 234 7.24 7.28 12.23
C MET A 234 8.36 8.18 12.80
N ALA A 235 9.20 7.66 13.67
CA ALA A 235 10.35 8.39 14.20
C ALA A 235 11.39 8.66 13.10
N ALA A 236 11.69 7.66 12.26
CA ALA A 236 12.61 7.80 11.13
C ALA A 236 12.13 8.82 10.09
N ASN A 237 10.81 8.97 9.93
CA ASN A 237 10.18 9.94 9.04
C ASN A 237 9.92 11.32 9.70
N GLY A 238 10.42 11.56 10.92
CA GLY A 238 10.32 12.85 11.61
C GLY A 238 8.91 13.20 12.09
N LEU A 239 8.01 12.22 12.19
CA LEU A 239 6.64 12.40 12.67
C LEU A 239 6.56 12.38 14.21
N VAL A 240 7.63 12.02 14.89
CA VAL A 240 7.74 11.92 16.35
C VAL A 240 8.96 12.71 16.82
N ASP A 241 8.78 13.54 17.87
CA ASP A 241 9.85 14.36 18.47
C ASP A 241 10.55 13.67 19.63
N GLY A 242 9.87 12.72 20.27
CA GLY A 242 10.41 11.99 21.40
C GLY A 242 9.69 10.68 21.61
N CYS A 243 10.36 9.74 22.29
CA CYS A 243 9.79 8.43 22.61
C CYS A 243 9.92 8.16 24.10
N LEU A 244 8.85 7.69 24.71
CA LEU A 244 8.85 7.09 26.05
C LEU A 244 8.72 5.57 25.88
N LEU A 245 9.84 4.87 26.04
CA LEU A 245 9.92 3.43 25.87
C LEU A 245 9.80 2.74 27.24
N TYR A 246 8.74 1.99 27.44
CA TYR A 246 8.67 1.01 28.51
C TYR A 246 9.19 -0.30 27.94
N THR A 247 10.47 -0.53 28.05
CA THR A 247 11.05 -1.84 27.71
C THR A 247 11.12 -2.68 28.96
N SER A 248 10.64 -3.88 28.88
CA SER A 248 11.19 -4.96 29.68
C SER A 248 12.25 -5.61 28.82
N ASP A 249 13.51 -5.34 29.09
CA ASP A 249 14.73 -6.01 28.58
C ASP A 249 14.84 -6.21 27.09
#